data_131459ccec2ed5fd0479f590b18ab881
#
_entry.id   131459ccec2ed5fd0479f590b18ab881
#
_cell.length_a   1.000
_cell.length_b   1.000
_cell.length_c   1.000
_cell.angle_alpha   90.00
_cell.angle_beta   90.00
_cell.angle_gamma   90.00
#
_symmetry.space_group_name_H-M   'P 1'
#
loop_
_entity.id
_entity.type
_entity.pdbx_description
1 polymer ?
#
loop_
_entity_poly.entity_id
_entity_poly.type
_entity_poly.pdbx_seq_one_letter_code
_entity_poly.pdbx_strand_id
1 'polypeptide(L)'
;QDEEESGVGDDAETSKVICNYCSIGCGFKAVKEGDAFVGQEPWHENPLNNGSLCSKGAGILETEHSPRRLKHPMRKEDGEWRKISWDEAYTQIAETYEETVEQYSPESVMLLGSAHHSNEAAYASRKFAAFLGTNNVDHQARICHSTTVTGLANTWGYGAMTNTINDYRNFDLLIIIGQNPAEAHPVVMQHILEGQKRGGTVVSIDPRFTKTSAHADHYYRMRPGTDVAIMMGLVNYIREQGELDREMLDERVMGWDDVEPELGQYDLETVSELTWIGEDDLAELGDMMIESKPQIQIEWAMGGTQHNNGTQNIRSYALTSLATGSAARSGGGLQVMRGHANVQGATDLGVESSILPGYYGVGGAGSWQHWTNVWNRRPWTSGSISAAEMHDDYFATMDDETYERINGEPPSSNRDTSFPDTDGNMMFHRGLTVARWYEAALEQEDRL
;
A
#
# COMPACT_ATOMS: atom_id res chain seq x y z
N GLN A 1 -17.54 7.10 42.21
CA GLN A 1 -18.08 7.44 40.88
C GLN A 1 -18.60 6.15 40.33
N ASP A 2 -19.90 6.08 40.18
CA ASP A 2 -20.68 4.90 39.87
C ASP A 2 -20.23 4.34 38.51
N GLU A 3 -19.85 3.07 38.49
CA GLU A 3 -19.75 2.26 37.28
C GLU A 3 -21.18 2.19 36.70
N GLU A 4 -21.45 2.96 35.64
CA GLU A 4 -22.63 2.72 34.83
C GLU A 4 -22.55 1.28 34.32
N GLU A 5 -23.47 0.44 34.78
CA GLU A 5 -23.67 -0.92 34.30
C GLU A 5 -23.77 -0.86 32.76
N SER A 6 -22.77 -1.37 32.08
CA SER A 6 -22.85 -1.64 30.65
C SER A 6 -24.02 -2.64 30.48
N GLY A 7 -25.01 -2.30 29.68
CA GLY A 7 -26.18 -3.15 29.43
C GLY A 7 -25.86 -4.41 28.60
N VAL A 8 -24.71 -5.02 28.86
CA VAL A 8 -24.16 -6.22 28.24
C VAL A 8 -24.45 -7.38 29.20
N GLY A 9 -25.08 -8.44 28.72
CA GLY A 9 -25.46 -9.60 29.52
C GLY A 9 -24.24 -10.32 30.17
N ASP A 10 -24.49 -11.05 31.23
CA ASP A 10 -23.48 -11.79 32.02
C ASP A 10 -22.67 -12.82 31.20
N ASP A 11 -23.13 -13.19 30.00
CA ASP A 11 -22.51 -14.15 29.08
C ASP A 11 -21.72 -13.47 27.92
N ALA A 12 -21.49 -12.17 27.97
CA ALA A 12 -20.83 -11.44 26.90
C ALA A 12 -19.32 -11.67 26.89
N GLU A 13 -18.80 -12.07 25.74
CA GLU A 13 -17.38 -12.25 25.48
C GLU A 13 -16.82 -11.05 24.72
N THR A 14 -15.58 -10.64 25.03
CA THR A 14 -14.88 -9.61 24.29
C THR A 14 -13.72 -10.19 23.47
N SER A 15 -13.57 -9.70 22.23
CA SER A 15 -12.43 -10.04 21.36
C SER A 15 -11.76 -8.77 20.85
N LYS A 16 -10.42 -8.72 20.89
CA LYS A 16 -9.65 -7.60 20.31
C LYS A 16 -9.67 -7.70 18.81
N VAL A 17 -10.12 -6.65 18.16
CA VAL A 17 -10.26 -6.56 16.70
C VAL A 17 -9.71 -5.23 16.18
N ILE A 18 -9.45 -5.18 14.87
CA ILE A 18 -8.96 -3.98 14.18
C ILE A 18 -10.06 -3.42 13.30
N CYS A 19 -10.24 -2.11 13.35
CA CYS A 19 -11.17 -1.38 12.48
C CYS A 19 -10.80 -1.59 11.00
N ASN A 20 -11.81 -1.90 10.18
CA ASN A 20 -11.64 -2.23 8.78
C ASN A 20 -11.80 -1.04 7.81
N TYR A 21 -11.81 0.22 8.30
CA TYR A 21 -12.06 1.37 7.44
C TYR A 21 -10.79 1.96 6.82
N CYS A 22 -9.81 2.34 7.61
CA CYS A 22 -8.60 2.99 7.10
C CYS A 22 -7.31 2.39 7.67
N SER A 23 -6.18 2.79 7.10
CA SER A 23 -4.87 2.23 7.42
C SER A 23 -4.31 2.60 8.80
N ILE A 24 -5.00 3.42 9.59
CA ILE A 24 -4.59 3.70 10.97
C ILE A 24 -4.56 2.41 11.80
N GLY A 25 -5.48 1.46 11.53
CA GLY A 25 -5.49 0.20 12.25
C GLY A 25 -5.97 0.35 13.70
N CYS A 26 -6.94 1.23 13.96
CA CYS A 26 -7.53 1.42 15.28
C CYS A 26 -8.04 0.11 15.86
N GLY A 27 -7.59 -0.23 17.07
CA GLY A 27 -8.05 -1.40 17.80
C GLY A 27 -9.24 -1.08 18.70
N PHE A 28 -10.17 -2.01 18.81
CA PHE A 28 -11.26 -1.99 19.79
C PHE A 28 -11.57 -3.41 20.27
N LYS A 29 -12.39 -3.53 21.30
CA LYS A 29 -12.90 -4.81 21.75
C LYS A 29 -14.32 -4.96 21.19
N ALA A 30 -14.53 -6.00 20.37
CA ALA A 30 -15.86 -6.40 19.94
C ALA A 30 -16.54 -7.20 21.05
N VAL A 31 -17.75 -6.82 21.42
CA VAL A 31 -18.56 -7.53 22.41
C VAL A 31 -19.50 -8.48 21.67
N LYS A 32 -19.47 -9.76 22.05
CA LYS A 32 -20.28 -10.83 21.45
C LYS A 32 -21.20 -11.44 22.48
N GLU A 33 -22.42 -11.76 22.06
CA GLU A 33 -23.35 -12.66 22.76
C GLU A 33 -23.65 -13.83 21.81
N GLY A 34 -23.09 -14.99 22.13
CA GLY A 34 -23.08 -16.12 21.20
C GLY A 34 -22.33 -15.76 19.92
N ASP A 35 -22.98 -15.92 18.76
CA ASP A 35 -22.41 -15.56 17.46
C ASP A 35 -22.73 -14.11 17.02
N ALA A 36 -23.45 -13.35 17.83
CA ALA A 36 -23.85 -11.98 17.49
C ALA A 36 -22.83 -10.95 18.01
N PHE A 37 -22.46 -10.00 17.15
CA PHE A 37 -21.70 -8.81 17.53
C PHE A 37 -22.69 -7.77 18.07
N VAL A 38 -22.66 -7.49 19.37
CA VAL A 38 -23.67 -6.69 20.07
C VAL A 38 -23.18 -5.35 20.58
N GLY A 39 -21.88 -5.14 20.64
CA GLY A 39 -21.33 -3.89 21.16
C GLY A 39 -19.84 -3.68 20.88
N GLN A 40 -19.35 -2.51 21.24
CA GLN A 40 -17.96 -2.11 21.12
C GLN A 40 -17.48 -1.48 22.41
N GLU A 41 -16.28 -1.88 22.85
CA GLU A 41 -15.59 -1.27 23.99
C GLU A 41 -14.24 -0.69 23.57
N PRO A 42 -13.76 0.37 24.23
CA PRO A 42 -12.41 0.88 24.02
C PRO A 42 -11.33 -0.16 24.36
N TRP A 43 -10.32 -0.24 23.48
CA TRP A 43 -9.09 -0.97 23.80
C TRP A 43 -7.98 0.04 24.12
N HIS A 44 -7.91 0.47 25.39
CA HIS A 44 -7.01 1.55 25.83
C HIS A 44 -5.53 1.21 25.69
N GLU A 45 -5.16 -0.08 25.78
CA GLU A 45 -3.77 -0.53 25.64
C GLU A 45 -3.30 -0.59 24.18
N ASN A 46 -4.20 -0.35 23.20
CA ASN A 46 -3.78 -0.27 21.80
C ASN A 46 -2.94 0.99 21.58
N PRO A 47 -1.67 0.85 21.14
CA PRO A 47 -0.75 1.99 21.06
C PRO A 47 -1.08 2.99 19.96
N LEU A 48 -1.89 2.60 18.96
CA LEU A 48 -2.22 3.45 17.82
C LEU A 48 -3.35 4.42 18.11
N ASN A 49 -4.39 3.97 18.79
CA ASN A 49 -5.59 4.78 19.02
C ASN A 49 -5.96 5.00 20.49
N ASN A 50 -5.27 4.35 21.44
CA ASN A 50 -5.49 4.48 22.89
C ASN A 50 -6.99 4.38 23.26
N GLY A 51 -7.72 3.47 22.60
CA GLY A 51 -9.15 3.27 22.80
C GLY A 51 -10.06 4.24 22.00
N SER A 52 -9.51 5.24 21.32
CA SER A 52 -10.29 6.21 20.54
C SER A 52 -10.72 5.63 19.19
N LEU A 53 -11.95 5.92 18.76
CA LEU A 53 -12.45 5.61 17.43
C LEU A 53 -13.04 6.90 16.80
N CYS A 54 -12.89 7.03 15.50
CA CYS A 54 -13.65 8.04 14.75
C CYS A 54 -15.07 7.55 14.49
N SER A 55 -15.95 8.42 13.98
CA SER A 55 -17.36 8.10 13.70
C SER A 55 -17.53 6.87 12.80
N LYS A 56 -16.60 6.61 11.88
CA LYS A 56 -16.64 5.41 11.02
C LYS A 56 -16.40 4.13 11.81
N GLY A 57 -15.35 4.11 12.64
CA GLY A 57 -15.03 2.97 13.49
C GLY A 57 -16.10 2.72 14.56
N ALA A 58 -16.67 3.78 15.13
CA ALA A 58 -17.78 3.67 16.08
C ALA A 58 -19.07 3.14 15.43
N GLY A 59 -19.28 3.37 14.13
CA GLY A 59 -20.46 2.91 13.38
C GLY A 59 -20.36 1.50 12.78
N ILE A 60 -19.34 0.70 13.11
CA ILE A 60 -19.17 -0.64 12.54
C ILE A 60 -20.34 -1.55 12.87
N LEU A 61 -20.83 -1.52 14.11
CA LEU A 61 -21.96 -2.31 14.56
C LEU A 61 -23.24 -2.03 13.74
N GLU A 62 -23.51 -0.77 13.42
CA GLU A 62 -24.67 -0.38 12.59
C GLU A 62 -24.54 -0.91 11.16
N THR A 63 -23.32 -0.97 10.63
CA THR A 63 -23.04 -1.53 9.30
C THR A 63 -23.32 -3.03 9.29
N GLU A 64 -22.92 -3.75 10.33
CA GLU A 64 -23.12 -5.21 10.45
C GLU A 64 -24.60 -5.55 10.56
N HIS A 65 -25.37 -4.80 11.34
CA HIS A 65 -26.79 -5.03 11.57
C HIS A 65 -27.72 -4.30 10.58
N SER A 66 -27.18 -3.65 9.56
CA SER A 66 -27.99 -2.94 8.58
C SER A 66 -29.03 -3.87 7.93
N PRO A 67 -30.33 -3.50 7.88
CA PRO A 67 -31.36 -4.27 7.19
C PRO A 67 -31.12 -4.36 5.68
N ARG A 68 -30.26 -3.49 5.12
CA ARG A 68 -29.88 -3.53 3.71
C ARG A 68 -28.70 -4.45 3.42
N ARG A 69 -28.08 -5.05 4.45
CA ARG A 69 -26.98 -5.98 4.27
C ARG A 69 -27.46 -7.26 3.57
N LEU A 70 -26.77 -7.67 2.51
CA LEU A 70 -27.06 -8.94 1.83
C LEU A 70 -26.63 -10.10 2.73
N LYS A 71 -27.54 -11.06 2.93
CA LYS A 71 -27.34 -12.24 3.79
C LYS A 71 -27.28 -13.55 3.03
N HIS A 72 -27.51 -13.51 1.72
CA HIS A 72 -27.55 -14.67 0.85
C HIS A 72 -27.01 -14.27 -0.52
N PRO A 73 -26.43 -15.23 -1.29
CA PRO A 73 -26.13 -14.99 -2.68
C PRO A 73 -27.42 -14.70 -3.47
N MET A 74 -27.28 -13.90 -4.50
CA MET A 74 -28.39 -13.51 -5.36
C MET A 74 -27.98 -13.61 -6.81
N ARG A 75 -28.88 -14.11 -7.65
CA ARG A 75 -28.73 -14.18 -9.11
C ARG A 75 -29.71 -13.23 -9.78
N LYS A 76 -29.28 -12.53 -10.82
CA LYS A 76 -30.14 -11.68 -11.63
C LYS A 76 -30.77 -12.50 -12.75
N GLU A 77 -32.11 -12.58 -12.74
CA GLU A 77 -32.91 -13.27 -13.77
C GLU A 77 -33.98 -12.30 -14.28
N ASP A 78 -34.08 -12.15 -15.59
CA ASP A 78 -35.04 -11.26 -16.25
C ASP A 78 -35.04 -9.81 -15.70
N GLY A 79 -33.88 -9.34 -15.26
CA GLY A 79 -33.71 -8.00 -14.70
C GLY A 79 -33.94 -7.89 -13.19
N GLU A 80 -34.44 -8.93 -12.54
CA GLU A 80 -34.75 -8.97 -11.11
C GLU A 80 -33.74 -9.84 -10.34
N TRP A 81 -33.42 -9.41 -9.09
CA TRP A 81 -32.54 -10.15 -8.20
C TRP A 81 -33.31 -11.21 -7.42
N ARG A 82 -32.90 -12.47 -7.56
CA ARG A 82 -33.44 -13.61 -6.82
C ARG A 82 -32.43 -14.21 -5.87
N LYS A 83 -32.88 -14.58 -4.69
CA LYS A 83 -32.09 -15.29 -3.70
C LYS A 83 -31.85 -16.72 -4.18
N ILE A 84 -30.57 -17.18 -4.11
CA ILE A 84 -30.18 -18.56 -4.36
C ILE A 84 -29.43 -19.15 -3.16
N SER A 85 -29.19 -20.44 -3.14
CA SER A 85 -28.36 -21.10 -2.12
C SER A 85 -26.85 -20.86 -2.41
N TRP A 86 -26.02 -21.09 -1.41
CA TRP A 86 -24.57 -21.05 -1.59
C TRP A 86 -24.09 -22.17 -2.53
N ASP A 87 -24.65 -23.38 -2.41
CA ASP A 87 -24.28 -24.50 -3.29
C ASP A 87 -24.61 -24.20 -4.75
N GLU A 88 -25.78 -23.61 -5.00
CA GLU A 88 -26.17 -23.18 -6.34
C GLU A 88 -25.23 -22.07 -6.87
N ALA A 89 -24.85 -21.11 -6.03
CA ALA A 89 -23.91 -20.06 -6.40
C ALA A 89 -22.54 -20.63 -6.74
N TYR A 90 -22.00 -21.50 -5.91
CA TYR A 90 -20.69 -22.12 -6.15
C TYR A 90 -20.68 -22.99 -7.40
N THR A 91 -21.72 -23.79 -7.61
CA THR A 91 -21.85 -24.63 -8.83
C THR A 91 -21.85 -23.77 -10.09
N GLN A 92 -22.69 -22.74 -10.12
CA GLN A 92 -22.77 -21.85 -11.28
C GLN A 92 -21.46 -21.10 -11.56
N ILE A 93 -20.79 -20.61 -10.50
CA ILE A 93 -19.50 -19.92 -10.64
C ILE A 93 -18.43 -20.88 -11.18
N ALA A 94 -18.36 -22.11 -10.64
CA ALA A 94 -17.39 -23.12 -11.09
C ALA A 94 -17.62 -23.50 -12.55
N GLU A 95 -18.86 -23.82 -12.92
CA GLU A 95 -19.24 -24.14 -14.31
C GLU A 95 -18.86 -22.99 -15.27
N THR A 96 -19.14 -21.73 -14.88
CA THR A 96 -18.81 -20.56 -15.71
C THR A 96 -17.29 -20.42 -15.90
N TYR A 97 -16.49 -20.66 -14.85
CA TYR A 97 -15.03 -20.62 -14.98
C TYR A 97 -14.51 -21.76 -15.85
N GLU A 98 -15.01 -22.98 -15.65
CA GLU A 98 -14.63 -24.14 -16.46
C GLU A 98 -14.94 -23.92 -17.95
N GLU A 99 -16.17 -23.52 -18.28
CA GLU A 99 -16.59 -23.18 -19.64
C GLU A 99 -15.74 -22.08 -20.27
N THR A 100 -15.44 -21.00 -19.51
CA THR A 100 -14.62 -19.87 -20.00
C THR A 100 -13.19 -20.32 -20.28
N VAL A 101 -12.60 -21.09 -19.38
CA VAL A 101 -11.23 -21.58 -19.52
C VAL A 101 -11.12 -22.57 -20.66
N GLU A 102 -12.12 -23.48 -20.83
CA GLU A 102 -12.15 -24.44 -21.95
C GLU A 102 -12.36 -23.75 -23.30
N GLN A 103 -13.23 -22.75 -23.36
CA GLN A 103 -13.55 -22.05 -24.61
C GLN A 103 -12.45 -21.11 -25.08
N TYR A 104 -11.78 -20.45 -24.14
CA TYR A 104 -10.78 -19.41 -24.42
C TYR A 104 -9.42 -19.74 -23.81
N SER A 105 -9.20 -19.41 -22.55
CA SER A 105 -8.01 -19.78 -21.78
C SER A 105 -8.17 -19.28 -20.32
N PRO A 106 -7.31 -19.68 -19.38
CA PRO A 106 -7.27 -19.09 -18.04
C PRO A 106 -7.03 -17.57 -18.04
N GLU A 107 -6.35 -17.03 -19.05
CA GLU A 107 -6.06 -15.61 -19.21
C GLU A 107 -7.32 -14.76 -19.47
N SER A 108 -8.42 -15.39 -19.89
CA SER A 108 -9.72 -14.72 -20.06
C SER A 108 -10.42 -14.43 -18.73
N VAL A 109 -9.85 -14.86 -17.61
CA VAL A 109 -10.38 -14.63 -16.28
C VAL A 109 -9.50 -13.62 -15.52
N MET A 110 -10.12 -12.58 -14.97
CA MET A 110 -9.46 -11.63 -14.08
C MET A 110 -10.12 -11.62 -12.70
N LEU A 111 -9.29 -11.68 -11.65
CA LEU A 111 -9.73 -11.57 -10.27
C LEU A 111 -9.41 -10.17 -9.74
N LEU A 112 -10.45 -9.44 -9.37
CA LEU A 112 -10.32 -8.13 -8.75
C LEU A 112 -10.52 -8.24 -7.23
N GLY A 113 -9.44 -8.03 -6.50
CA GLY A 113 -9.45 -8.03 -5.06
C GLY A 113 -9.78 -6.68 -4.43
N SER A 114 -9.68 -6.62 -3.13
CA SER A 114 -10.00 -5.43 -2.34
C SER A 114 -8.94 -5.17 -1.25
N ALA A 115 -8.68 -3.90 -0.98
CA ALA A 115 -7.90 -3.49 0.18
C ALA A 115 -8.64 -3.64 1.52
N HIS A 116 -9.88 -4.14 1.50
CA HIS A 116 -10.66 -4.54 2.67
C HIS A 116 -10.70 -6.07 2.88
N HIS A 117 -10.01 -6.85 2.05
CA HIS A 117 -9.82 -8.27 2.31
C HIS A 117 -9.08 -8.46 3.64
N SER A 118 -9.44 -9.49 4.40
CA SER A 118 -8.53 -10.01 5.41
C SER A 118 -7.30 -10.63 4.73
N ASN A 119 -6.22 -10.84 5.47
CA ASN A 119 -5.04 -11.50 4.92
C ASN A 119 -5.35 -12.90 4.40
N GLU A 120 -6.21 -13.64 5.11
CA GLU A 120 -6.65 -14.98 4.72
C GLU A 120 -7.42 -14.96 3.40
N ALA A 121 -8.34 -14.00 3.22
CA ALA A 121 -9.10 -13.86 1.98
C ALA A 121 -8.20 -13.44 0.81
N ALA A 122 -7.26 -12.54 1.04
CA ALA A 122 -6.28 -12.10 0.05
C ALA A 122 -5.40 -13.28 -0.41
N TYR A 123 -4.85 -14.05 0.56
CA TYR A 123 -4.07 -15.25 0.28
C TYR A 123 -4.87 -16.30 -0.51
N ALA A 124 -6.11 -16.57 -0.07
CA ALA A 124 -6.98 -17.54 -0.73
C ALA A 124 -7.28 -17.11 -2.18
N SER A 125 -7.54 -15.82 -2.42
CA SER A 125 -7.79 -15.26 -3.75
C SER A 125 -6.58 -15.44 -4.67
N ARG A 126 -5.37 -15.12 -4.18
CA ARG A 126 -4.14 -15.29 -4.97
C ARG A 126 -3.85 -16.77 -5.27
N LYS A 127 -4.03 -17.63 -4.27
CA LYS A 127 -3.90 -19.08 -4.45
C LYS A 127 -4.90 -19.61 -5.46
N PHE A 128 -6.16 -19.19 -5.38
CA PHE A 128 -7.19 -19.59 -6.33
C PHE A 128 -6.81 -19.20 -7.77
N ALA A 129 -6.37 -17.94 -8.00
CA ALA A 129 -5.92 -17.52 -9.32
C ALA A 129 -4.76 -18.36 -9.86
N ALA A 130 -3.78 -18.70 -9.02
CA ALA A 130 -2.66 -19.53 -9.39
C ALA A 130 -3.13 -20.95 -9.81
N PHE A 131 -4.10 -21.53 -9.10
CA PHE A 131 -4.65 -22.87 -9.44
C PHE A 131 -5.61 -22.82 -10.64
N LEU A 132 -6.23 -21.67 -10.91
CA LEU A 132 -7.00 -21.46 -12.14
C LEU A 132 -6.09 -21.33 -13.38
N GLY A 133 -4.83 -20.91 -13.18
CA GLY A 133 -3.83 -20.75 -14.23
C GLY A 133 -3.72 -19.32 -14.78
N THR A 134 -4.07 -18.31 -14.00
CA THR A 134 -3.97 -16.90 -14.40
C THR A 134 -3.19 -16.04 -13.40
N ASN A 135 -2.45 -15.07 -13.93
CA ASN A 135 -1.86 -13.96 -13.17
C ASN A 135 -2.67 -12.64 -13.32
N ASN A 136 -3.82 -12.67 -13.97
CA ASN A 136 -4.71 -11.52 -14.04
C ASN A 136 -5.40 -11.28 -12.69
N VAL A 137 -4.61 -10.83 -11.73
CA VAL A 137 -5.02 -10.55 -10.35
C VAL A 137 -4.56 -9.15 -10.01
N ASP A 138 -5.46 -8.29 -9.56
CA ASP A 138 -5.09 -6.97 -9.10
C ASP A 138 -6.13 -6.46 -8.10
N HIS A 139 -5.83 -5.35 -7.43
CA HIS A 139 -6.78 -4.69 -6.55
C HIS A 139 -6.61 -3.16 -6.57
N GLN A 140 -7.45 -2.45 -5.84
CA GLN A 140 -7.48 -0.99 -5.86
C GLN A 140 -6.16 -0.31 -5.43
N ALA A 141 -5.21 -1.01 -4.82
CA ALA A 141 -3.88 -0.46 -4.53
C ALA A 141 -3.21 0.08 -5.80
N ARG A 142 -3.51 -0.54 -6.96
CA ARG A 142 -3.01 -0.12 -8.27
C ARG A 142 -3.36 1.32 -8.60
N ILE A 143 -4.59 1.72 -8.35
CA ILE A 143 -5.11 3.08 -8.60
C ILE A 143 -5.06 3.98 -7.36
N CYS A 144 -4.54 3.46 -6.25
CA CYS A 144 -4.34 4.17 -5.00
C CYS A 144 -2.89 4.68 -4.92
N HIS A 145 -1.99 3.92 -4.37
CA HIS A 145 -0.61 4.29 -4.07
C HIS A 145 0.45 3.59 -4.96
N SER A 146 0.12 3.10 -6.15
CA SER A 146 1.13 2.47 -7.00
C SER A 146 2.24 3.45 -7.41
N THR A 147 1.91 4.71 -7.68
CA THR A 147 2.91 5.76 -7.95
C THR A 147 3.75 6.09 -6.73
N THR A 148 3.18 6.05 -5.52
CA THR A 148 3.94 6.16 -4.26
C THR A 148 4.94 5.00 -4.13
N VAL A 149 4.48 3.76 -4.33
CA VAL A 149 5.37 2.58 -4.26
C VAL A 149 6.49 2.69 -5.28
N THR A 150 6.16 3.06 -6.51
CA THR A 150 7.16 3.23 -7.59
C THR A 150 8.16 4.34 -7.27
N GLY A 151 7.68 5.50 -6.82
CA GLY A 151 8.53 6.64 -6.46
C GLY A 151 9.50 6.33 -5.33
N LEU A 152 9.01 5.74 -4.24
CA LEU A 152 9.85 5.36 -3.11
C LEU A 152 10.79 4.19 -3.44
N ALA A 153 10.29 3.13 -4.08
CA ALA A 153 11.11 1.98 -4.44
C ALA A 153 12.27 2.34 -5.38
N ASN A 154 12.04 3.27 -6.31
CA ASN A 154 13.09 3.78 -7.21
C ASN A 154 14.08 4.72 -6.52
N THR A 155 13.77 5.23 -5.33
CA THR A 155 14.66 6.14 -4.59
C THR A 155 15.45 5.40 -3.51
N TRP A 156 14.80 4.58 -2.70
CA TRP A 156 15.45 3.83 -1.60
C TRP A 156 15.07 2.35 -1.47
N GLY A 157 14.52 1.77 -2.53
CA GLY A 157 14.35 0.32 -2.68
C GLY A 157 13.07 -0.26 -2.10
N TYR A 158 12.27 0.47 -1.30
CA TYR A 158 11.05 -0.01 -0.69
C TYR A 158 9.93 1.03 -0.69
N GLY A 159 8.69 0.61 -0.94
CA GLY A 159 7.55 1.48 -1.20
C GLY A 159 6.59 1.70 -0.02
N ALA A 160 7.10 1.86 1.21
CA ALA A 160 6.28 2.06 2.40
C ALA A 160 6.70 3.31 3.19
N MET A 161 5.85 3.75 4.13
CA MET A 161 6.21 4.80 5.08
C MET A 161 7.40 4.36 5.95
N THR A 162 8.23 5.31 6.35
CA THR A 162 9.48 5.00 7.06
C THR A 162 9.31 4.86 8.55
N ASN A 163 8.28 5.48 9.14
CA ASN A 163 8.08 5.56 10.57
C ASN A 163 6.69 5.03 10.96
N THR A 164 6.51 4.70 12.22
CA THR A 164 5.20 4.29 12.75
C THR A 164 4.29 5.51 12.97
N ILE A 165 2.97 5.27 13.06
CA ILE A 165 1.99 6.32 13.36
C ILE A 165 2.29 7.01 14.70
N ASN A 166 2.83 6.30 15.68
CA ASN A 166 3.17 6.89 16.98
C ASN A 166 4.30 7.94 16.88
N ASP A 167 5.11 7.87 15.83
CA ASP A 167 6.24 8.77 15.64
C ASP A 167 5.83 10.19 15.20
N TYR A 168 4.56 10.38 14.82
CA TYR A 168 3.98 11.73 14.65
C TYR A 168 4.05 12.61 15.90
N ARG A 169 4.40 12.06 17.07
CA ARG A 169 4.58 12.83 18.30
C ARG A 169 5.96 13.48 18.42
N ASN A 170 6.89 13.12 17.54
CA ASN A 170 8.32 13.40 17.69
C ASN A 170 8.87 14.36 16.63
N PHE A 171 8.03 14.90 15.74
CA PHE A 171 8.48 15.89 14.76
C PHE A 171 8.77 17.25 15.40
N ASP A 172 9.74 17.97 14.83
CA ASP A 172 9.89 19.41 15.02
C ASP A 172 9.16 20.16 13.92
N LEU A 173 9.13 19.59 12.68
CA LEU A 173 8.33 20.08 11.56
C LEU A 173 7.58 18.92 10.88
N LEU A 174 6.27 19.06 10.73
CA LEU A 174 5.43 18.16 9.94
C LEU A 174 4.86 18.92 8.73
N ILE A 175 5.28 18.53 7.52
CA ILE A 175 4.76 19.06 6.27
C ILE A 175 3.70 18.08 5.74
N ILE A 176 2.44 18.50 5.72
CA ILE A 176 1.31 17.74 5.17
C ILE A 176 0.99 18.29 3.80
N ILE A 177 1.33 17.56 2.74
CA ILE A 177 1.13 17.98 1.35
C ILE A 177 0.14 17.07 0.62
N GLY A 178 -0.95 17.66 0.12
CA GLY A 178 -1.97 16.91 -0.63
C GLY A 178 -2.67 15.84 0.19
N GLN A 179 -2.89 16.10 1.51
CA GLN A 179 -3.61 15.20 2.41
C GLN A 179 -4.48 15.95 3.42
N ASN A 180 -5.58 15.32 3.84
CA ASN A 180 -6.48 15.83 4.87
C ASN A 180 -6.74 14.76 5.95
N PRO A 181 -5.76 14.46 6.83
CA PRO A 181 -5.91 13.45 7.87
C PRO A 181 -7.07 13.70 8.84
N ALA A 182 -7.41 14.95 9.13
CA ALA A 182 -8.54 15.28 10.00
C ALA A 182 -9.89 14.72 9.50
N GLU A 183 -10.04 14.46 8.20
CA GLU A 183 -11.25 13.85 7.61
C GLU A 183 -11.01 12.38 7.19
N ALA A 184 -9.89 12.09 6.55
CA ALA A 184 -9.61 10.75 6.01
C ALA A 184 -9.12 9.77 7.09
N HIS A 185 -8.29 10.25 8.03
CA HIS A 185 -7.63 9.45 9.07
C HIS A 185 -7.77 10.10 10.46
N PRO A 186 -8.98 10.39 10.96
CA PRO A 186 -9.17 11.33 12.09
C PRO A 186 -8.40 10.98 13.36
N VAL A 187 -8.17 9.68 13.62
CA VAL A 187 -7.49 9.24 14.83
C VAL A 187 -6.00 9.57 14.83
N VAL A 188 -5.34 9.75 13.66
CA VAL A 188 -3.94 10.19 13.64
C VAL A 188 -3.78 11.61 14.18
N MET A 189 -4.81 12.44 14.09
CA MET A 189 -4.77 13.80 14.62
C MET A 189 -4.41 13.86 16.11
N GLN A 190 -4.74 12.83 16.92
CA GLN A 190 -4.32 12.79 18.32
C GLN A 190 -2.78 12.81 18.47
N HIS A 191 -2.06 12.13 17.53
CA HIS A 191 -0.60 12.09 17.54
C HIS A 191 -0.01 13.39 17.01
N ILE A 192 -0.59 13.94 15.94
CA ILE A 192 -0.17 15.24 15.36
C ILE A 192 -0.33 16.36 16.39
N LEU A 193 -1.51 16.45 17.03
CA LEU A 193 -1.77 17.45 18.07
C LEU A 193 -0.88 17.27 19.31
N GLU A 194 -0.49 16.05 19.63
CA GLU A 194 0.49 15.81 20.71
C GLU A 194 1.88 16.28 20.31
N GLY A 195 2.29 16.11 19.04
CA GLY A 195 3.53 16.69 18.51
C GLY A 195 3.53 18.22 18.58
N GLN A 196 2.45 18.88 18.16
CA GLN A 196 2.28 20.33 18.30
C GLN A 196 2.37 20.80 19.77
N LYS A 197 1.73 20.08 20.69
CA LYS A 197 1.83 20.39 22.15
C LYS A 197 3.25 20.30 22.70
N ARG A 198 4.11 19.52 22.07
CA ARG A 198 5.54 19.41 22.41
C ARG A 198 6.40 20.49 21.76
N GLY A 199 5.81 21.35 20.94
CA GLY A 199 6.48 22.46 20.28
C GLY A 199 6.76 22.25 18.79
N GLY A 200 6.34 21.11 18.22
CA GLY A 200 6.46 20.86 16.78
C GLY A 200 5.51 21.74 15.96
N THR A 201 5.97 22.17 14.80
CA THR A 201 5.22 23.01 13.85
C THR A 201 4.56 22.13 12.79
N VAL A 202 3.29 22.40 12.47
CA VAL A 202 2.54 21.73 11.39
C VAL A 202 2.28 22.69 10.24
N VAL A 203 2.73 22.31 9.06
CA VAL A 203 2.51 23.04 7.80
C VAL A 203 1.56 22.23 6.93
N SER A 204 0.50 22.86 6.42
CA SER A 204 -0.44 22.26 5.46
C SER A 204 -0.27 22.92 4.09
N ILE A 205 0.05 22.12 3.07
CA ILE A 205 0.17 22.55 1.68
C ILE A 205 -0.92 21.84 0.86
N ASP A 206 -1.96 22.56 0.50
CA ASP A 206 -3.13 21.98 -0.19
C ASP A 206 -3.82 23.05 -1.04
N PRO A 207 -4.34 22.75 -2.23
CA PRO A 207 -5.08 23.72 -3.02
C PRO A 207 -6.38 24.18 -2.35
N ARG A 208 -6.87 23.43 -1.35
CA ARG A 208 -8.08 23.72 -0.59
C ARG A 208 -7.75 23.89 0.90
N PHE A 209 -8.32 24.92 1.52
CA PHE A 209 -8.28 25.06 2.98
C PHE A 209 -9.15 23.97 3.63
N THR A 210 -8.50 22.95 4.17
CA THR A 210 -9.13 21.73 4.73
C THR A 210 -9.32 21.83 6.23
N LYS A 211 -9.97 20.80 6.84
CA LYS A 211 -10.00 20.70 8.31
C LYS A 211 -8.59 20.51 8.90
N THR A 212 -7.71 19.81 8.20
CA THR A 212 -6.30 19.71 8.59
C THR A 212 -5.62 21.08 8.54
N SER A 213 -5.85 21.84 7.47
CA SER A 213 -5.32 23.21 7.35
C SER A 213 -5.78 24.14 8.49
N ALA A 214 -7.00 23.92 9.01
CA ALA A 214 -7.52 24.67 10.15
C ALA A 214 -6.84 24.32 11.50
N HIS A 215 -6.12 23.22 11.56
CA HIS A 215 -5.32 22.79 12.74
C HIS A 215 -3.81 23.00 12.56
N ALA A 216 -3.38 23.32 11.33
CA ALA A 216 -1.98 23.61 11.04
C ALA A 216 -1.59 25.00 11.55
N ASP A 217 -0.30 25.18 11.87
CA ASP A 217 0.27 26.46 12.25
C ASP A 217 0.46 27.37 11.03
N HIS A 218 0.80 26.77 9.87
CA HIS A 218 0.94 27.47 8.58
C HIS A 218 0.13 26.76 7.51
N TYR A 219 -0.46 27.53 6.59
CA TYR A 219 -1.17 27.01 5.41
C TYR A 219 -0.71 27.75 4.17
N TYR A 220 -0.21 26.96 3.20
CA TYR A 220 0.16 27.45 1.89
C TYR A 220 -0.75 26.86 0.82
N ARG A 221 -1.39 27.73 0.04
CA ARG A 221 -2.24 27.33 -1.06
C ARG A 221 -1.39 27.05 -2.29
N MET A 222 -1.32 25.81 -2.74
CA MET A 222 -0.56 25.44 -3.92
C MET A 222 -1.42 25.32 -5.18
N ARG A 223 -0.80 25.51 -6.33
CA ARG A 223 -1.36 25.12 -7.62
C ARG A 223 -1.27 23.57 -7.75
N PRO A 224 -2.37 22.85 -8.09
CA PRO A 224 -2.32 21.41 -8.28
C PRO A 224 -1.27 20.96 -9.31
N GLY A 225 -0.49 19.92 -8.95
CA GLY A 225 0.53 19.35 -9.84
C GLY A 225 1.89 20.05 -9.82
N THR A 226 2.14 20.93 -8.84
CA THR A 226 3.40 21.67 -8.70
C THR A 226 4.27 21.20 -7.54
N ASP A 227 3.97 20.04 -6.99
CA ASP A 227 4.66 19.43 -5.83
C ASP A 227 6.18 19.34 -6.03
N VAL A 228 6.62 18.90 -7.22
CA VAL A 228 8.05 18.81 -7.55
C VAL A 228 8.72 20.19 -7.46
N ALA A 229 8.08 21.23 -8.02
CA ALA A 229 8.64 22.58 -7.99
C ALA A 229 8.79 23.09 -6.56
N ILE A 230 7.77 22.88 -5.70
CA ILE A 230 7.84 23.26 -4.29
C ILE A 230 9.00 22.55 -3.61
N MET A 231 9.07 21.22 -3.68
CA MET A 231 10.07 20.45 -2.95
C MET A 231 11.49 20.72 -3.46
N MET A 232 11.69 20.78 -4.78
CA MET A 232 13.02 21.06 -5.34
C MET A 232 13.44 22.51 -5.09
N GLY A 233 12.50 23.46 -5.09
CA GLY A 233 12.79 24.84 -4.69
C GLY A 233 13.22 24.97 -3.24
N LEU A 234 12.56 24.27 -2.33
CA LEU A 234 12.96 24.23 -0.92
C LEU A 234 14.34 23.57 -0.74
N VAL A 235 14.62 22.46 -1.45
CA VAL A 235 15.95 21.82 -1.42
C VAL A 235 17.00 22.75 -2.01
N ASN A 236 16.69 23.50 -3.10
CA ASN A 236 17.60 24.47 -3.66
C ASN A 236 17.88 25.63 -2.70
N TYR A 237 16.86 26.16 -2.04
CA TYR A 237 17.01 27.19 -1.00
C TYR A 237 17.93 26.73 0.14
N ILE A 238 17.69 25.52 0.69
CA ILE A 238 18.53 24.93 1.73
C ILE A 238 19.98 24.75 1.24
N ARG A 239 20.17 24.36 -0.04
CA ARG A 239 21.48 24.28 -0.67
C ARG A 239 22.19 25.64 -0.72
N GLU A 240 21.49 26.70 -1.13
CA GLU A 240 22.04 28.06 -1.24
C GLU A 240 22.41 28.64 0.13
N GLN A 241 21.70 28.24 1.19
CA GLN A 241 22.06 28.57 2.57
C GLN A 241 23.25 27.73 3.10
N GLY A 242 23.71 26.71 2.36
CA GLY A 242 24.80 25.81 2.78
C GLY A 242 24.38 24.78 3.83
N GLU A 243 23.08 24.50 3.93
CA GLU A 243 22.45 23.75 5.01
C GLU A 243 22.00 22.33 4.61
N LEU A 244 22.42 21.80 3.44
CA LEU A 244 22.20 20.41 3.08
C LEU A 244 22.89 19.46 4.09
N ASP A 245 22.28 18.33 4.39
CA ASP A 245 22.91 17.27 5.19
C ASP A 245 23.96 16.51 4.34
N ARG A 246 25.18 17.04 4.32
CA ARG A 246 26.28 16.47 3.52
C ARG A 246 26.68 15.08 3.98
N GLU A 247 26.62 14.78 5.27
CA GLU A 247 26.92 13.44 5.79
C GLU A 247 25.96 12.39 5.17
N MET A 248 24.65 12.68 5.15
CA MET A 248 23.68 11.81 4.52
C MET A 248 23.93 11.68 3.01
N LEU A 249 24.11 12.82 2.32
CA LEU A 249 24.22 12.85 0.86
C LEU A 249 25.50 12.19 0.35
N ASP A 250 26.65 12.49 0.95
CA ASP A 250 27.95 12.01 0.48
C ASP A 250 28.22 10.55 0.87
N GLU A 251 27.70 10.09 2.01
CA GLU A 251 27.99 8.74 2.51
C GLU A 251 26.93 7.70 2.13
N ARG A 252 25.67 8.10 1.87
CA ARG A 252 24.53 7.19 1.77
C ARG A 252 23.67 7.32 0.52
N VAL A 253 23.86 8.37 -0.28
CA VAL A 253 23.05 8.63 -1.47
C VAL A 253 23.90 8.50 -2.73
N MET A 254 23.51 7.58 -3.61
CA MET A 254 24.14 7.47 -4.94
C MET A 254 23.47 8.43 -5.94
N GLY A 255 24.29 9.08 -6.77
CA GLY A 255 23.83 9.92 -7.88
C GLY A 255 23.37 11.32 -7.44
N TRP A 256 23.70 11.76 -6.23
CA TRP A 256 23.42 13.12 -5.77
C TRP A 256 24.17 14.17 -6.61
N ASP A 257 25.40 13.87 -7.00
CA ASP A 257 26.24 14.74 -7.85
C ASP A 257 25.61 15.05 -9.21
N ASP A 258 24.73 14.17 -9.71
CA ASP A 258 23.97 14.39 -10.94
C ASP A 258 22.72 15.25 -10.70
N VAL A 259 22.15 15.22 -9.50
CA VAL A 259 20.92 15.93 -9.12
C VAL A 259 21.23 17.37 -8.70
N GLU A 260 22.27 17.58 -7.90
CA GLU A 260 22.56 18.88 -7.27
C GLU A 260 22.75 20.03 -8.28
N PRO A 261 23.45 19.86 -9.42
CA PRO A 261 23.58 20.92 -10.41
C PRO A 261 22.24 21.37 -11.02
N GLU A 262 21.27 20.44 -11.11
CA GLU A 262 19.95 20.71 -11.68
C GLU A 262 19.03 21.50 -10.74
N LEU A 263 19.36 21.58 -9.45
CA LEU A 263 18.55 22.34 -8.49
C LEU A 263 18.50 23.83 -8.78
N GLY A 264 19.53 24.39 -9.42
CA GLY A 264 19.59 25.82 -9.74
C GLY A 264 18.48 26.36 -10.64
N GLN A 265 17.74 25.48 -11.34
CA GLN A 265 16.57 25.86 -12.11
C GLN A 265 15.31 26.09 -11.26
N TYR A 266 15.36 25.76 -9.98
CA TYR A 266 14.26 25.88 -9.01
C TYR A 266 14.56 27.03 -8.00
N ASP A 267 14.93 28.22 -8.50
CA ASP A 267 15.01 29.40 -7.64
C ASP A 267 13.62 29.82 -7.14
N LEU A 268 13.56 30.60 -6.05
CA LEU A 268 12.29 30.92 -5.40
C LEU A 268 11.37 31.76 -6.29
N GLU A 269 11.91 32.63 -7.16
CA GLU A 269 11.14 33.43 -8.13
C GLU A 269 10.40 32.50 -9.10
N THR A 270 11.13 31.58 -9.75
CA THR A 270 10.57 30.58 -10.65
C THR A 270 9.53 29.67 -9.96
N VAL A 271 9.84 29.23 -8.75
CA VAL A 271 8.93 28.37 -7.99
C VAL A 271 7.67 29.11 -7.59
N SER A 272 7.77 30.35 -7.16
CA SER A 272 6.63 31.21 -6.81
C SER A 272 5.68 31.40 -8.00
N GLU A 273 6.21 31.70 -9.19
CA GLU A 273 5.41 31.85 -10.40
C GLU A 273 4.64 30.56 -10.77
N LEU A 274 5.25 29.39 -10.54
CA LEU A 274 4.66 28.09 -10.86
C LEU A 274 3.61 27.64 -9.86
N THR A 275 3.79 27.93 -8.59
CA THR A 275 3.12 27.23 -7.48
C THR A 275 2.00 27.99 -6.80
N TRP A 276 1.87 29.31 -7.00
CA TRP A 276 1.01 30.27 -6.29
C TRP A 276 1.43 30.54 -4.84
N ILE A 277 2.57 30.07 -4.38
CA ILE A 277 3.15 30.36 -3.07
C ILE A 277 4.12 31.50 -3.25
N GLY A 278 4.03 32.53 -2.42
CA GLY A 278 4.93 33.70 -2.49
C GLY A 278 6.39 33.33 -2.21
N GLU A 279 7.33 34.09 -2.75
CA GLU A 279 8.77 33.89 -2.48
C GLU A 279 9.10 33.98 -0.98
N ASP A 280 8.52 34.95 -0.29
CA ASP A 280 8.70 35.13 1.15
C ASP A 280 8.17 33.93 1.95
N ASP A 281 7.01 33.38 1.55
CA ASP A 281 6.41 32.19 2.13
C ASP A 281 7.27 30.94 1.90
N LEU A 282 7.85 30.79 0.69
CA LEU A 282 8.77 29.70 0.37
C LEU A 282 10.07 29.80 1.17
N ALA A 283 10.61 31.02 1.32
CA ALA A 283 11.80 31.25 2.13
C ALA A 283 11.53 30.94 3.61
N GLU A 284 10.39 31.41 4.16
CA GLU A 284 9.96 31.11 5.54
C GLU A 284 9.87 29.59 5.76
N LEU A 285 9.26 28.84 4.83
CA LEU A 285 9.18 27.38 4.92
C LEU A 285 10.57 26.74 4.85
N GLY A 286 11.45 27.23 3.98
CA GLY A 286 12.84 26.80 3.89
C GLY A 286 13.61 27.01 5.21
N ASP A 287 13.45 28.16 5.84
CA ASP A 287 14.05 28.47 7.15
C ASP A 287 13.51 27.54 8.25
N MET A 288 12.19 27.31 8.30
CA MET A 288 11.59 26.32 9.23
C MET A 288 12.19 24.91 9.01
N MET A 289 12.43 24.51 7.76
CA MET A 289 13.08 23.22 7.47
C MET A 289 14.53 23.19 7.97
N ILE A 290 15.30 24.26 7.79
CA ILE A 290 16.68 24.36 8.27
C ILE A 290 16.74 24.25 9.79
N GLU A 291 15.85 24.95 10.50
CA GLU A 291 15.80 24.95 11.96
C GLU A 291 15.35 23.61 12.55
N SER A 292 14.50 22.88 11.82
CA SER A 292 13.90 21.62 12.30
C SER A 292 14.67 20.37 11.94
N LYS A 293 15.74 20.47 11.12
CA LYS A 293 16.54 19.28 10.75
C LYS A 293 17.12 18.59 11.99
N PRO A 294 17.16 17.27 12.03
CA PRO A 294 16.65 16.31 11.06
C PRO A 294 15.24 15.77 11.40
N GLN A 295 14.48 16.40 12.31
CA GLN A 295 13.15 15.96 12.74
C GLN A 295 12.04 16.53 11.83
N ILE A 296 12.18 16.37 10.51
CA ILE A 296 11.19 16.78 9.51
C ILE A 296 10.43 15.55 9.01
N GLN A 297 9.13 15.54 9.21
CA GLN A 297 8.23 14.55 8.58
C GLN A 297 7.51 15.17 7.39
N ILE A 298 7.42 14.40 6.30
CA ILE A 298 6.62 14.76 5.12
C ILE A 298 5.50 13.74 4.99
N GLU A 299 4.26 14.21 5.09
CA GLU A 299 3.06 13.40 5.00
C GLU A 299 2.30 13.69 3.72
N TRP A 300 1.86 12.63 3.03
CA TRP A 300 0.97 12.75 1.87
C TRP A 300 0.01 11.57 1.74
N ALA A 301 -1.00 11.74 0.89
CA ALA A 301 -1.86 10.67 0.42
C ALA A 301 -2.15 10.85 -1.09
N MET A 302 -3.43 10.79 -1.49
CA MET A 302 -3.82 10.80 -2.90
C MET A 302 -3.56 12.13 -3.60
N GLY A 303 -3.56 13.26 -2.87
CA GLY A 303 -3.29 14.57 -3.45
C GLY A 303 -1.89 14.67 -4.08
N GLY A 304 -0.85 14.08 -3.45
CA GLY A 304 0.48 14.00 -4.04
C GLY A 304 0.65 12.86 -5.06
N THR A 305 -0.17 11.81 -4.93
CA THR A 305 0.01 10.53 -5.65
C THR A 305 -0.73 10.48 -6.97
N GLN A 306 -1.99 10.93 -7.03
CA GLN A 306 -2.87 10.76 -8.20
C GLN A 306 -2.72 11.91 -9.21
N HIS A 307 -1.52 12.05 -9.76
CA HIS A 307 -1.16 13.00 -10.82
C HIS A 307 -0.45 12.29 -11.98
N ASN A 308 -0.46 12.87 -13.17
CA ASN A 308 0.31 12.36 -14.31
C ASN A 308 1.81 12.24 -13.98
N ASN A 309 2.33 13.16 -13.18
CA ASN A 309 3.70 13.18 -12.68
C ASN A 309 3.82 12.64 -11.24
N GLY A 310 2.84 11.90 -10.74
CA GLY A 310 2.78 11.43 -9.34
C GLY A 310 4.03 10.70 -8.87
N THR A 311 4.66 9.87 -9.71
CA THR A 311 5.93 9.23 -9.37
C THR A 311 7.05 10.25 -9.08
N GLN A 312 7.11 11.35 -9.84
CA GLN A 312 8.11 12.39 -9.60
C GLN A 312 7.80 13.23 -8.35
N ASN A 313 6.51 13.48 -8.06
CA ASN A 313 6.11 14.10 -6.80
C ASN A 313 6.67 13.31 -5.61
N ILE A 314 6.45 11.99 -5.60
CA ILE A 314 6.93 11.14 -4.52
C ILE A 314 8.45 11.08 -4.44
N ARG A 315 9.13 11.03 -5.59
CA ARG A 315 10.60 11.11 -5.61
C ARG A 315 11.12 12.43 -5.04
N SER A 316 10.44 13.55 -5.33
CA SER A 316 10.83 14.84 -4.75
C SER A 316 10.67 14.88 -3.23
N TYR A 317 9.62 14.27 -2.66
CA TYR A 317 9.47 14.14 -1.20
C TYR A 317 10.60 13.30 -0.59
N ALA A 318 10.92 12.19 -1.25
CA ALA A 318 12.01 11.32 -0.82
C ALA A 318 13.38 12.03 -0.88
N LEU A 319 13.66 12.74 -1.98
CA LEU A 319 14.90 13.54 -2.13
C LEU A 319 14.99 14.64 -1.07
N THR A 320 13.90 15.33 -0.77
CA THR A 320 13.84 16.34 0.30
C THR A 320 14.19 15.74 1.65
N SER A 321 13.64 14.55 1.97
CA SER A 321 13.95 13.85 3.23
C SER A 321 15.43 13.42 3.31
N LEU A 322 16.06 13.04 2.19
CA LEU A 322 17.49 12.75 2.11
C LEU A 322 18.34 14.03 2.27
N ALA A 323 17.98 15.09 1.53
CA ALA A 323 18.70 16.36 1.54
C ALA A 323 18.73 17.05 2.92
N THR A 324 17.71 16.80 3.75
CA THR A 324 17.59 17.34 5.12
C THR A 324 18.09 16.36 6.18
N GLY A 325 18.59 15.18 5.82
CA GLY A 325 19.03 14.15 6.77
C GLY A 325 17.88 13.53 7.59
N SER A 326 16.62 13.74 7.16
CA SER A 326 15.44 13.32 7.94
C SER A 326 15.08 11.84 7.73
N ALA A 327 15.59 11.22 6.68
CA ALA A 327 15.29 9.83 6.36
C ALA A 327 15.73 8.86 7.48
N ALA A 328 14.89 7.87 7.79
CA ALA A 328 15.15 6.80 8.75
C ALA A 328 15.50 7.25 10.18
N ARG A 329 14.95 8.36 10.63
CA ARG A 329 15.11 8.89 11.99
C ARG A 329 13.75 8.99 12.69
N SER A 330 13.75 8.86 14.02
CA SER A 330 12.55 9.19 14.81
C SER A 330 12.29 10.68 14.74
N GLY A 331 11.05 11.06 14.53
CA GLY A 331 10.64 12.47 14.31
C GLY A 331 10.89 12.99 12.90
N GLY A 332 11.63 12.23 12.07
CA GLY A 332 11.88 12.55 10.67
C GLY A 332 11.21 11.55 9.72
N GLY A 333 11.50 11.68 8.42
CA GLY A 333 11.12 10.70 7.40
C GLY A 333 9.79 10.94 6.69
N LEU A 334 9.25 9.89 6.09
CA LEU A 334 8.09 9.95 5.21
C LEU A 334 6.90 9.20 5.78
N GLN A 335 5.78 9.90 5.87
CA GLN A 335 4.53 9.39 6.40
C GLN A 335 3.51 9.22 5.25
N VAL A 336 3.37 7.99 4.77
CA VAL A 336 2.46 7.68 3.66
C VAL A 336 1.15 7.15 4.23
N MET A 337 0.13 7.99 4.28
CA MET A 337 -1.18 7.57 4.75
C MET A 337 -1.94 6.79 3.69
N ARG A 338 -1.94 5.46 3.82
CA ARG A 338 -2.75 4.58 2.99
C ARG A 338 -4.23 4.76 3.31
N GLY A 339 -5.09 4.70 2.28
CA GLY A 339 -6.52 4.97 2.45
C GLY A 339 -7.25 3.86 3.20
N HIS A 340 -7.03 2.60 2.84
CA HIS A 340 -7.81 1.47 3.30
C HIS A 340 -7.06 0.57 4.26
N ALA A 341 -7.82 -0.17 5.09
CA ALA A 341 -7.32 -0.92 6.23
C ALA A 341 -6.23 -1.94 5.89
N ASN A 342 -6.40 -2.70 4.82
CA ASN A 342 -5.50 -3.79 4.46
C ASN A 342 -4.91 -3.67 3.04
N VAL A 343 -4.75 -2.45 2.54
CA VAL A 343 -4.19 -2.22 1.20
C VAL A 343 -2.77 -2.78 1.06
N GLN A 344 -1.95 -2.68 2.11
CA GLN A 344 -0.60 -3.25 2.13
C GLN A 344 -0.65 -4.76 2.29
N GLY A 345 -1.40 -5.29 3.27
CA GLY A 345 -1.49 -6.74 3.49
C GLY A 345 -2.06 -7.50 2.30
N ALA A 346 -3.06 -6.96 1.59
CA ALA A 346 -3.57 -7.58 0.37
C ALA A 346 -2.49 -7.64 -0.74
N THR A 347 -1.66 -6.59 -0.87
CA THR A 347 -0.50 -6.60 -1.78
C THR A 347 0.57 -7.58 -1.30
N ASP A 348 0.92 -7.58 0.00
CA ASP A 348 1.91 -8.49 0.60
C ASP A 348 1.54 -9.96 0.36
N LEU A 349 0.23 -10.26 0.32
CA LEU A 349 -0.29 -11.60 0.04
C LEU A 349 -0.56 -11.88 -1.45
N GLY A 350 -0.03 -11.02 -2.33
CA GLY A 350 0.07 -11.27 -3.75
C GLY A 350 -1.20 -10.99 -4.56
N VAL A 351 -2.15 -10.21 -4.03
CA VAL A 351 -3.30 -9.75 -4.83
C VAL A 351 -2.82 -8.63 -5.77
N GLU A 352 -1.88 -9.00 -6.64
CA GLU A 352 -1.20 -8.12 -7.58
C GLU A 352 -0.64 -8.98 -8.74
N SER A 353 -0.66 -8.45 -9.95
CA SER A 353 -0.44 -9.18 -11.19
C SER A 353 1.00 -9.65 -11.43
N SER A 354 1.97 -9.15 -10.68
CA SER A 354 3.40 -9.42 -10.89
C SER A 354 4.07 -10.20 -9.76
N ILE A 355 3.34 -10.47 -8.66
CA ILE A 355 3.89 -11.13 -7.48
C ILE A 355 3.02 -12.28 -6.95
N LEU A 356 3.68 -13.15 -6.22
CA LEU A 356 3.11 -14.14 -5.31
C LEU A 356 3.21 -13.62 -3.87
N PRO A 357 2.55 -14.25 -2.88
CA PRO A 357 2.65 -13.82 -1.49
C PRO A 357 4.10 -13.63 -1.03
N GLY A 358 4.38 -12.57 -0.27
CA GLY A 358 5.73 -12.24 0.20
C GLY A 358 6.64 -11.62 -0.86
N TYR A 359 6.06 -10.99 -1.88
CA TYR A 359 6.79 -10.29 -2.96
C TYR A 359 7.65 -11.20 -3.86
N TYR A 360 7.35 -12.49 -3.92
CA TYR A 360 7.97 -13.38 -4.89
C TYR A 360 7.50 -13.04 -6.29
N GLY A 361 8.42 -12.63 -7.18
CA GLY A 361 8.07 -12.25 -8.55
C GLY A 361 7.58 -13.43 -9.40
N VAL A 362 6.49 -13.26 -10.13
CA VAL A 362 5.93 -14.34 -10.99
C VAL A 362 6.87 -14.75 -12.13
N GLY A 363 7.79 -13.88 -12.59
CA GLY A 363 8.77 -14.20 -13.61
C GLY A 363 9.91 -15.12 -13.15
N GLY A 364 9.97 -15.46 -11.86
CA GLY A 364 11.05 -16.26 -11.29
C GLY A 364 10.64 -17.71 -11.07
N ALA A 365 11.34 -18.67 -11.70
CA ALA A 365 11.09 -20.09 -11.49
C ALA A 365 11.20 -20.50 -10.01
N GLY A 366 12.20 -19.97 -9.28
CA GLY A 366 12.37 -20.21 -7.86
C GLY A 366 11.20 -19.71 -7.00
N SER A 367 10.51 -18.64 -7.42
CA SER A 367 9.30 -18.16 -6.75
C SER A 367 8.17 -19.17 -6.82
N TRP A 368 7.94 -19.73 -8.00
CA TRP A 368 6.92 -20.75 -8.21
C TRP A 368 7.29 -22.06 -7.51
N GLN A 369 8.57 -22.44 -7.53
CA GLN A 369 9.06 -23.61 -6.80
C GLN A 369 8.80 -23.48 -5.31
N HIS A 370 9.12 -22.32 -4.71
CA HIS A 370 8.83 -22.06 -3.29
C HIS A 370 7.34 -22.27 -2.97
N TRP A 371 6.46 -21.63 -3.75
CA TRP A 371 5.02 -21.71 -3.50
C TRP A 371 4.42 -23.07 -3.87
N THR A 372 4.95 -23.78 -4.86
CA THR A 372 4.60 -25.19 -5.14
C THR A 372 4.89 -26.07 -3.92
N ASN A 373 6.04 -25.88 -3.28
CA ASN A 373 6.40 -26.59 -2.05
C ASN A 373 5.46 -26.25 -0.88
N VAL A 374 5.19 -24.95 -0.67
CA VAL A 374 4.27 -24.47 0.39
C VAL A 374 2.85 -25.02 0.19
N TRP A 375 2.37 -25.03 -1.04
CA TRP A 375 1.03 -25.53 -1.37
C TRP A 375 0.98 -27.03 -1.54
N ASN A 376 2.13 -27.70 -1.60
CA ASN A 376 2.29 -29.13 -1.89
C ASN A 376 1.55 -29.55 -3.18
N ARG A 377 1.53 -28.66 -4.17
CA ARG A 377 0.88 -28.87 -5.46
C ARG A 377 1.32 -27.78 -6.46
N ARG A 378 1.63 -28.17 -7.70
CA ARG A 378 1.91 -27.22 -8.79
C ARG A 378 0.59 -26.58 -9.26
N PRO A 379 0.48 -25.24 -9.31
CA PRO A 379 -0.79 -24.55 -9.57
C PRO A 379 -1.47 -24.94 -10.89
N TRP A 380 -0.74 -24.92 -11.98
CA TRP A 380 -1.29 -25.11 -13.34
C TRP A 380 -1.32 -26.58 -13.82
N THR A 381 -1.14 -27.53 -12.93
CA THR A 381 -1.21 -28.95 -13.25
C THR A 381 -2.28 -29.67 -12.44
N SER A 382 -2.89 -30.71 -13.01
CA SER A 382 -3.74 -31.59 -12.24
C SER A 382 -2.89 -32.59 -11.46
N GLY A 383 -2.98 -32.60 -10.15
CA GLY A 383 -2.32 -33.58 -9.31
C GLY A 383 -1.29 -33.01 -8.32
N SER A 384 -0.90 -33.80 -7.34
CA SER A 384 0.20 -33.50 -6.43
C SER A 384 1.54 -33.91 -7.05
N ILE A 385 2.59 -33.14 -6.81
CA ILE A 385 3.96 -33.45 -7.21
C ILE A 385 4.69 -34.02 -6.00
N SER A 386 5.52 -35.04 -6.19
CA SER A 386 6.38 -35.52 -5.12
C SER A 386 7.46 -34.49 -4.76
N ALA A 387 7.99 -34.57 -3.55
CA ALA A 387 9.09 -33.71 -3.13
C ALA A 387 10.35 -33.87 -4.01
N ALA A 388 10.56 -35.07 -4.56
CA ALA A 388 11.66 -35.34 -5.48
C ALA A 388 11.47 -34.62 -6.82
N GLU A 389 10.28 -34.70 -7.42
CA GLU A 389 9.98 -33.98 -8.67
C GLU A 389 10.07 -32.46 -8.49
N MET A 390 9.67 -31.93 -7.34
CA MET A 390 9.85 -30.51 -7.03
C MET A 390 11.31 -30.10 -6.88
N HIS A 391 12.12 -30.97 -6.29
CA HIS A 391 13.56 -30.76 -6.13
C HIS A 391 14.24 -30.75 -7.50
N ASP A 392 13.94 -31.73 -8.34
CA ASP A 392 14.53 -31.85 -9.67
C ASP A 392 14.17 -30.65 -10.56
N ASP A 393 12.93 -30.20 -10.54
CA ASP A 393 12.46 -29.00 -11.25
C ASP A 393 13.16 -27.72 -10.78
N TYR A 394 13.41 -27.58 -9.47
CA TYR A 394 14.11 -26.42 -8.92
C TYR A 394 15.56 -26.35 -9.37
N PHE A 395 16.26 -27.48 -9.29
CA PHE A 395 17.69 -27.54 -9.67
C PHE A 395 17.91 -27.58 -11.17
N ALA A 396 16.90 -27.95 -11.96
CA ALA A 396 16.99 -27.93 -13.43
C ALA A 396 17.22 -26.51 -14.00
N THR A 397 16.72 -25.47 -13.30
CA THR A 397 16.85 -24.05 -13.74
C THR A 397 18.07 -23.34 -13.18
N MET A 398 18.80 -23.99 -12.26
CA MET A 398 19.92 -23.36 -11.58
C MET A 398 21.18 -23.51 -12.44
N ASP A 399 21.98 -22.43 -12.55
CA ASP A 399 23.32 -22.52 -13.14
C ASP A 399 24.24 -23.44 -12.32
N ASP A 400 25.23 -24.02 -12.98
CA ASP A 400 26.07 -25.04 -12.37
C ASP A 400 26.89 -24.52 -11.17
N GLU A 401 27.32 -23.27 -11.18
CA GLU A 401 28.07 -22.64 -10.08
C GLU A 401 27.16 -22.48 -8.83
N THR A 402 25.95 -22.03 -9.04
CA THR A 402 24.95 -21.90 -7.97
C THR A 402 24.53 -23.27 -7.43
N TYR A 403 24.34 -24.27 -8.29
CA TYR A 403 24.03 -25.64 -7.87
C TYR A 403 25.13 -26.22 -6.97
N GLU A 404 26.41 -26.15 -7.42
CA GLU A 404 27.58 -26.68 -6.68
C GLU A 404 27.74 -25.98 -5.33
N ARG A 405 27.55 -24.64 -5.30
CA ARG A 405 27.60 -23.86 -4.05
C ARG A 405 26.57 -24.29 -3.02
N ILE A 406 25.36 -24.65 -3.46
CA ILE A 406 24.25 -25.03 -2.55
C ILE A 406 24.36 -26.50 -2.12
N ASN A 407 24.73 -27.39 -3.04
CA ASN A 407 24.71 -28.83 -2.82
C ASN A 407 26.07 -29.41 -2.42
N GLY A 408 27.17 -28.63 -2.56
CA GLY A 408 28.53 -29.08 -2.24
C GLY A 408 29.16 -30.01 -3.28
N GLU A 409 28.45 -30.29 -4.38
CA GLU A 409 28.93 -31.15 -5.49
C GLU A 409 28.42 -30.59 -6.84
N PRO A 410 29.15 -30.78 -7.94
CA PRO A 410 28.72 -30.34 -9.26
C PRO A 410 27.46 -31.11 -9.73
N PRO A 411 26.63 -30.51 -10.57
CA PRO A 411 25.43 -31.15 -11.09
C PRO A 411 25.78 -32.41 -11.91
N SER A 412 24.95 -33.44 -11.84
CA SER A 412 25.13 -34.63 -12.68
C SER A 412 24.98 -34.26 -14.16
N SER A 413 25.76 -34.95 -15.02
CA SER A 413 25.67 -34.73 -16.47
C SER A 413 24.34 -35.03 -17.11
N ASN A 414 23.38 -35.62 -16.35
CA ASN A 414 22.05 -35.96 -16.78
C ASN A 414 20.98 -35.05 -16.14
N ARG A 415 21.36 -33.97 -15.50
CA ARG A 415 20.41 -33.01 -14.99
C ARG A 415 19.55 -32.49 -16.15
N ASP A 416 18.26 -32.75 -16.11
CA ASP A 416 17.32 -32.17 -17.05
C ASP A 416 17.22 -30.66 -16.79
N THR A 417 17.87 -29.88 -17.64
CA THR A 417 17.83 -28.41 -17.60
C THR A 417 16.67 -27.85 -18.42
N SER A 418 15.88 -28.68 -19.05
CA SER A 418 14.65 -28.28 -19.72
C SER A 418 13.55 -28.04 -18.70
N PHE A 419 13.63 -26.91 -18.02
CA PHE A 419 12.41 -26.39 -17.37
C PHE A 419 11.35 -26.19 -18.45
N PRO A 420 10.08 -26.51 -18.18
CA PRO A 420 9.04 -26.28 -19.17
C PRO A 420 9.19 -24.85 -19.69
N ASP A 421 9.22 -24.76 -21.02
CA ASP A 421 9.43 -23.56 -21.81
C ASP A 421 8.78 -22.34 -21.12
N THR A 422 9.60 -21.55 -20.42
CA THR A 422 9.12 -20.38 -19.69
C THR A 422 8.62 -19.30 -20.65
N ASP A 423 9.08 -19.33 -21.91
CA ASP A 423 8.71 -18.36 -22.93
C ASP A 423 7.26 -18.51 -23.42
N GLY A 424 6.69 -19.71 -23.29
CA GLY A 424 5.30 -19.99 -23.69
C GLY A 424 4.32 -20.14 -22.51
N ASN A 425 4.81 -20.20 -21.26
CA ASN A 425 3.93 -20.41 -20.11
C ASN A 425 3.53 -19.06 -19.49
N MET A 426 2.27 -18.68 -19.64
CA MET A 426 1.71 -17.41 -19.13
C MET A 426 1.88 -17.23 -17.62
N MET A 427 2.05 -18.29 -16.84
CA MET A 427 2.29 -18.20 -15.39
C MET A 427 3.63 -17.54 -15.03
N PHE A 428 4.60 -17.46 -15.95
CA PHE A 428 5.85 -16.73 -15.79
C PHE A 428 5.79 -15.28 -16.28
N HIS A 429 4.64 -14.83 -16.76
CA HIS A 429 4.42 -13.45 -17.19
C HIS A 429 3.52 -12.71 -16.22
N ARG A 430 3.71 -11.40 -16.16
CA ARG A 430 2.82 -10.51 -15.40
C ARG A 430 1.44 -10.54 -16.03
N GLY A 431 0.41 -10.66 -15.18
CA GLY A 431 -0.96 -10.53 -15.61
C GLY A 431 -1.32 -9.07 -15.94
N LEU A 432 -2.53 -8.88 -16.44
CA LEU A 432 -3.10 -7.54 -16.66
C LEU A 432 -3.35 -6.84 -15.31
N THR A 433 -3.00 -5.56 -15.25
CA THR A 433 -3.39 -4.70 -14.12
C THR A 433 -4.80 -4.18 -14.31
N VAL A 434 -5.46 -3.77 -13.24
CA VAL A 434 -6.80 -3.17 -13.32
C VAL A 434 -6.86 -1.96 -14.26
N ALA A 435 -5.76 -1.20 -14.38
CA ALA A 435 -5.66 -0.09 -15.32
C ALA A 435 -5.54 -0.54 -16.78
N ARG A 436 -4.77 -1.60 -17.05
CA ARG A 436 -4.54 -2.11 -18.40
C ARG A 436 -5.63 -3.05 -18.89
N TRP A 437 -6.35 -3.68 -17.99
CA TRP A 437 -7.51 -4.50 -18.33
C TRP A 437 -8.55 -3.70 -19.13
N TYR A 438 -8.78 -2.45 -18.76
CA TYR A 438 -9.71 -1.59 -19.46
C TYR A 438 -9.23 -1.28 -20.89
N GLU A 439 -7.93 -1.03 -21.08
CA GLU A 439 -7.33 -0.84 -22.42
C GLU A 439 -7.48 -2.10 -23.27
N ALA A 440 -7.13 -3.25 -22.72
CA ALA A 440 -7.24 -4.54 -23.43
C ALA A 440 -8.69 -4.87 -23.81
N ALA A 441 -9.66 -4.56 -22.94
CA ALA A 441 -11.10 -4.73 -23.27
C ALA A 441 -11.58 -3.82 -24.39
N LEU A 442 -11.03 -2.60 -24.51
CA LEU A 442 -11.37 -1.67 -25.59
C LEU A 442 -10.70 -2.00 -26.92
N GLU A 443 -9.47 -2.49 -26.87
CA GLU A 443 -8.65 -2.75 -28.06
C GLU A 443 -8.93 -4.13 -28.67
N GLN A 444 -9.80 -4.93 -28.05
CA GLN A 444 -10.09 -6.30 -28.46
C GLN A 444 -8.81 -7.16 -28.60
N GLU A 445 -7.83 -6.90 -27.75
CA GLU A 445 -6.65 -7.77 -27.70
C GLU A 445 -7.09 -9.21 -27.37
N ASP A 446 -6.48 -10.18 -28.03
CA ASP A 446 -6.79 -11.64 -27.91
C ASP A 446 -6.54 -12.23 -26.49
N ARG A 447 -6.44 -11.38 -25.48
CA ARG A 447 -6.16 -11.73 -24.09
C ARG A 447 -7.36 -11.53 -23.15
N LEU A 448 -8.54 -11.23 -23.69
CA LEU A 448 -9.79 -11.14 -22.93
C LEU A 448 -10.87 -11.99 -23.59
#